data_681bb4ed83501b62d959d5dcd34509c9
#
_entry.id   681bb4ed83501b62d959d5dcd34509c9
#
_cell.length_a   1.000
_cell.length_b   1.000
_cell.length_c   1.000
_cell.angle_alpha   90.00
_cell.angle_beta   90.00
_cell.angle_gamma   90.00
#
_symmetry.space_group_name_H-M   'P 1'
#
loop_
_entity.id
_entity.type
_entity.pdbx_description
1 polymer ?
#
loop_
_entity_poly.entity_id
_entity_poly.type
_entity_poly.pdbx_seq_one_letter_code
_entity_poly.pdbx_strand_id
1 'polypeptide(L)'
;MKFDGWAIFMDCDMLIQNDISELWKQRDNRYTLMCVKHNYKPTNKTKFLGEKQTVYPKKNWSSLMLLNCSKCKKLTPDYINQASGLALHRFFWIEDEENIGDIDISWNFLVDYNNSSEVRKINNLHWTEGGPWFKDKKIKNTIYDKYWFKAKQDAFQI
;
A
#
# COMPACT_ATOMS: atom_id res chain seq x y z
N MET A 1 -19.76 1.95 -0.64
CA MET A 1 -19.78 0.68 -1.37
C MET A 1 -21.11 -0.01 -1.15
N LYS A 2 -21.61 -0.76 -2.13
CA LYS A 2 -22.87 -1.56 -1.99
C LYS A 2 -22.61 -3.00 -1.55
N PHE A 3 -21.36 -3.32 -1.15
CA PHE A 3 -20.98 -4.67 -0.74
C PHE A 3 -20.89 -4.75 0.78
N ASP A 4 -21.28 -5.88 1.32
CA ASP A 4 -21.04 -6.26 2.70
C ASP A 4 -19.75 -7.06 2.82
N GLY A 5 -19.22 -7.16 4.07
CA GLY A 5 -18.00 -7.88 4.34
C GLY A 5 -16.74 -7.04 4.14
N TRP A 6 -15.65 -7.69 3.83
CA TRP A 6 -14.32 -7.07 3.71
C TRP A 6 -13.76 -7.18 2.30
N ALA A 7 -12.91 -6.21 1.95
CA ALA A 7 -12.13 -6.24 0.71
C ALA A 7 -10.68 -5.86 0.99
N ILE A 8 -9.77 -6.37 0.16
CA ILE A 8 -8.38 -5.92 0.10
C ILE A 8 -8.25 -4.97 -1.09
N PHE A 9 -7.68 -3.81 -0.86
CA PHE A 9 -7.13 -2.95 -1.91
C PHE A 9 -5.61 -2.98 -1.82
N MET A 10 -4.95 -3.03 -2.96
CA MET A 10 -3.49 -3.06 -3.04
C MET A 10 -3.02 -2.37 -4.31
N ASP A 11 -1.98 -1.53 -4.21
CA ASP A 11 -1.32 -0.93 -5.37
C ASP A 11 -0.62 -2.00 -6.22
N CYS A 12 -0.48 -1.73 -7.51
CA CYS A 12 0.07 -2.70 -8.48
C CYS A 12 1.60 -2.84 -8.43
N ASP A 13 2.28 -1.98 -7.70
CA ASP A 13 3.74 -1.99 -7.50
C ASP A 13 4.17 -2.77 -6.25
N MET A 14 3.38 -3.78 -5.89
CA MET A 14 3.61 -4.67 -4.76
C MET A 14 3.85 -6.10 -5.19
N LEU A 15 4.56 -6.86 -4.34
CA LEU A 15 4.79 -8.30 -4.53
C LEU A 15 4.60 -9.05 -3.21
N ILE A 16 3.52 -9.82 -3.13
CA ILE A 16 3.20 -10.67 -1.99
C ILE A 16 4.22 -11.81 -1.89
N GLN A 17 4.82 -11.98 -0.71
CA GLN A 17 5.83 -13.00 -0.43
C GLN A 17 5.29 -14.16 0.42
N ASN A 18 4.15 -13.98 1.05
CA ASN A 18 3.57 -14.95 1.98
C ASN A 18 2.07 -15.13 1.75
N ASP A 19 1.47 -16.10 2.42
CA ASP A 19 0.05 -16.39 2.29
C ASP A 19 -0.82 -15.17 2.66
N ILE A 20 -1.56 -14.66 1.70
CA ILE A 20 -2.47 -13.51 1.86
C ILE A 20 -3.57 -13.78 2.89
N SER A 21 -3.86 -15.04 3.20
CA SER A 21 -4.83 -15.39 4.24
C SER A 21 -4.41 -14.89 5.62
N GLU A 22 -3.09 -14.74 5.87
CA GLU A 22 -2.58 -14.19 7.13
C GLU A 22 -2.88 -12.68 7.26
N LEU A 23 -2.86 -11.93 6.16
CA LEU A 23 -3.36 -10.56 6.13
C LEU A 23 -4.88 -10.55 6.38
N TRP A 24 -5.60 -11.44 5.69
CA TRP A 24 -7.05 -11.54 5.80
C TRP A 24 -7.53 -11.85 7.21
N LYS A 25 -6.78 -12.59 8.00
CA LYS A 25 -7.08 -12.90 9.41
C LYS A 25 -6.98 -11.69 10.34
N GLN A 26 -6.24 -10.64 9.96
CA GLN A 26 -6.07 -9.43 10.78
C GLN A 26 -7.29 -8.51 10.82
N ARG A 27 -8.34 -8.80 10.04
CA ARG A 27 -9.57 -7.99 10.03
C ARG A 27 -10.17 -7.85 11.40
N ASP A 28 -10.55 -6.63 11.73
CA ASP A 28 -11.21 -6.31 12.98
C ASP A 28 -12.44 -5.43 12.72
N ASN A 29 -13.62 -5.95 13.05
CA ASN A 29 -14.89 -5.28 12.78
C ASN A 29 -15.08 -3.95 13.55
N ARG A 30 -14.20 -3.61 14.48
CA ARG A 30 -14.17 -2.30 15.11
C ARG A 30 -13.87 -1.20 14.11
N TYR A 31 -13.01 -1.46 13.13
CA TYR A 31 -12.50 -0.49 12.18
C TYR A 31 -13.32 -0.40 10.88
N THR A 32 -13.29 0.78 10.28
CA THR A 32 -13.79 1.02 8.92
C THR A 32 -12.75 0.65 7.87
N LEU A 33 -11.51 0.91 8.20
CA LEU A 33 -10.33 0.68 7.38
C LEU A 33 -9.20 0.18 8.27
N MET A 34 -8.37 -0.72 7.77
CA MET A 34 -7.08 -1.03 8.39
C MET A 34 -5.96 -0.89 7.35
N CYS A 35 -4.85 -0.30 7.74
CA CYS A 35 -3.68 -0.09 6.88
C CYS A 35 -2.38 -0.04 7.69
N VAL A 36 -1.24 -0.10 7.00
CA VAL A 36 0.05 0.20 7.64
C VAL A 36 0.19 1.70 7.80
N LYS A 37 0.34 2.18 9.03
CA LYS A 37 0.47 3.61 9.36
C LYS A 37 1.93 4.05 9.24
N HIS A 38 2.42 4.21 8.02
CA HIS A 38 3.77 4.67 7.76
C HIS A 38 4.03 6.07 8.32
N ASN A 39 5.15 6.23 9.04
CA ASN A 39 5.72 7.55 9.33
C ASN A 39 6.73 7.93 8.23
N TYR A 40 6.22 8.01 6.99
CA TYR A 40 7.02 8.19 5.80
C TYR A 40 7.17 9.66 5.41
N LYS A 41 8.42 10.11 5.28
CA LYS A 41 8.76 11.43 4.75
C LYS A 41 9.72 11.25 3.57
N PRO A 42 9.27 11.48 2.32
CA PRO A 42 10.15 11.36 1.16
C PRO A 42 11.30 12.35 1.26
N THR A 43 12.50 11.86 0.97
CA THR A 43 13.72 12.67 0.91
C THR A 43 13.96 13.26 -0.49
N ASN A 44 13.47 12.57 -1.51
CA ASN A 44 13.59 12.97 -2.89
C ASN A 44 12.50 13.95 -3.32
N LYS A 45 12.84 14.94 -4.15
CA LYS A 45 11.88 15.89 -4.72
C LYS A 45 11.08 15.34 -5.91
N THR A 46 11.58 14.27 -6.52
CA THR A 46 10.98 13.62 -7.70
C THR A 46 10.90 12.12 -7.51
N LYS A 47 9.87 11.50 -8.11
CA LYS A 47 9.68 10.05 -8.24
C LYS A 47 10.24 9.54 -9.57
N PHE A 48 9.92 8.26 -9.91
CA PHE A 48 10.13 7.69 -11.24
C PHE A 48 9.49 8.57 -12.32
N LEU A 49 10.05 8.53 -13.51
CA LEU A 49 9.64 9.34 -14.69
C LEU A 49 9.65 10.86 -14.46
N GLY A 50 10.40 11.36 -13.46
CA GLY A 50 10.50 12.80 -13.17
C GLY A 50 9.28 13.41 -12.48
N GLU A 51 8.30 12.58 -12.08
CA GLU A 51 7.11 13.03 -11.39
C GLU A 51 7.42 13.70 -10.04
N LYS A 52 6.70 14.79 -9.74
CA LYS A 52 6.90 15.54 -8.51
C LYS A 52 6.50 14.68 -7.28
N GLN A 53 7.43 14.57 -6.33
CA GLN A 53 7.18 13.95 -5.05
C GLN A 53 6.47 14.93 -4.12
N THR A 54 5.24 14.61 -3.71
CA THR A 54 4.46 15.41 -2.75
C THR A 54 4.58 14.85 -1.35
N VAL A 55 4.78 15.72 -0.38
CA VAL A 55 4.73 15.38 1.06
C VAL A 55 3.35 15.70 1.57
N TYR A 56 2.66 14.73 2.16
CA TYR A 56 1.37 14.92 2.82
C TYR A 56 1.19 13.90 3.96
N PRO A 57 0.38 14.21 4.97
CA PRO A 57 0.04 13.27 6.04
C PRO A 57 -0.58 11.97 5.51
N LYS A 58 -0.30 10.84 6.16
CA LYS A 58 -0.80 9.50 5.79
C LYS A 58 -0.32 9.01 4.41
N LYS A 59 0.85 9.50 3.95
CA LYS A 59 1.42 9.03 2.71
C LYS A 59 1.75 7.53 2.77
N ASN A 60 1.44 6.79 1.70
CA ASN A 60 1.54 5.33 1.56
C ASN A 60 0.58 4.51 2.46
N TRP A 61 -0.28 5.15 3.26
CA TRP A 61 -1.27 4.41 4.04
C TRP A 61 -2.33 3.74 3.15
N SER A 62 -2.73 4.41 2.06
CA SER A 62 -3.77 3.92 1.15
C SER A 62 -3.28 2.91 0.12
N SER A 63 -1.99 2.58 0.10
CA SER A 63 -1.43 1.65 -0.88
C SER A 63 -1.78 0.18 -0.60
N LEU A 64 -2.00 -0.18 0.67
CA LEU A 64 -2.57 -1.45 1.09
C LEU A 64 -3.64 -1.22 2.15
N MET A 65 -4.86 -1.69 1.90
CA MET A 65 -5.98 -1.48 2.81
C MET A 65 -6.84 -2.73 2.94
N LEU A 66 -7.24 -3.04 4.17
CA LEU A 66 -8.38 -3.89 4.47
C LEU A 66 -9.59 -2.98 4.67
N LEU A 67 -10.59 -3.08 3.82
CA LEU A 67 -11.80 -2.24 3.82
C LEU A 67 -12.99 -3.02 4.37
N ASN A 68 -13.59 -2.54 5.45
CA ASN A 68 -14.88 -3.00 5.92
C ASN A 68 -15.98 -2.35 5.06
N CYS A 69 -16.41 -3.02 4.01
CA CYS A 69 -17.30 -2.46 2.99
C CYS A 69 -18.61 -1.95 3.58
N SER A 70 -19.13 -2.62 4.60
CA SER A 70 -20.37 -2.23 5.30
C SER A 70 -20.26 -0.85 5.97
N LYS A 71 -19.04 -0.45 6.36
CA LYS A 71 -18.73 0.85 6.98
C LYS A 71 -18.27 1.91 5.99
N CYS A 72 -17.84 1.52 4.77
CA CYS A 72 -17.34 2.43 3.73
C CYS A 72 -18.46 3.13 2.94
N LYS A 73 -19.53 3.55 3.60
CA LYS A 73 -20.75 4.05 2.93
C LYS A 73 -20.52 5.34 2.14
N LYS A 74 -19.58 6.19 2.56
CA LYS A 74 -19.22 7.44 1.87
C LYS A 74 -18.47 7.20 0.55
N LEU A 75 -17.83 6.04 0.34
CA LEU A 75 -17.15 5.70 -0.91
C LEU A 75 -18.16 5.31 -2.01
N THR A 76 -18.96 6.27 -2.43
CA THR A 76 -19.82 6.13 -3.60
C THR A 76 -19.04 6.50 -4.87
N PRO A 77 -19.46 6.03 -6.08
CA PRO A 77 -18.86 6.48 -7.34
C PRO A 77 -18.85 8.00 -7.48
N ASP A 78 -19.92 8.67 -7.10
CA ASP A 78 -20.03 10.13 -7.18
C ASP A 78 -19.01 10.81 -6.27
N TYR A 79 -18.87 10.35 -5.02
CA TYR A 79 -17.87 10.90 -4.10
C TYR A 79 -16.45 10.68 -4.63
N ILE A 80 -16.12 9.48 -5.11
CA ILE A 80 -14.77 9.16 -5.62
C ILE A 80 -14.44 10.00 -6.85
N ASN A 81 -15.39 10.23 -7.75
CA ASN A 81 -15.20 11.03 -8.95
C ASN A 81 -15.05 12.53 -8.67
N GLN A 82 -15.58 13.03 -7.57
CA GLN A 82 -15.55 14.46 -7.22
C GLN A 82 -14.45 14.80 -6.21
N ALA A 83 -14.07 13.85 -5.35
CA ALA A 83 -13.05 14.06 -4.33
C ALA A 83 -11.66 14.22 -4.95
N SER A 84 -10.84 15.12 -4.39
CA SER A 84 -9.45 15.22 -4.78
C SER A 84 -8.68 13.92 -4.40
N GLY A 85 -7.67 13.56 -5.17
CA GLY A 85 -6.79 12.42 -4.83
C GLY A 85 -6.22 12.55 -3.41
N LEU A 86 -5.85 13.77 -3.00
CA LEU A 86 -5.35 14.02 -1.64
C LEU A 86 -6.41 13.72 -0.56
N ALA A 87 -7.68 14.06 -0.80
CA ALA A 87 -8.77 13.75 0.14
C ALA A 87 -9.00 12.25 0.26
N LEU A 88 -8.92 11.51 -0.86
CA LEU A 88 -9.03 10.06 -0.87
C LEU A 88 -7.85 9.39 -0.13
N HIS A 89 -6.61 9.78 -0.43
CA HIS A 89 -5.40 9.23 0.20
C HIS A 89 -5.28 9.56 1.69
N ARG A 90 -5.84 10.67 2.14
CA ARG A 90 -5.87 11.06 3.56
C ARG A 90 -7.08 10.54 4.31
N PHE A 91 -7.96 9.79 3.65
CA PHE A 91 -9.16 9.18 4.23
C PHE A 91 -10.16 10.22 4.79
N PHE A 92 -10.35 11.38 4.13
CA PHE A 92 -11.33 12.40 4.57
C PHE A 92 -12.78 11.92 4.54
N TRP A 93 -13.00 10.74 3.96
CA TRP A 93 -14.28 10.06 3.97
C TRP A 93 -14.53 9.24 5.26
N ILE A 94 -13.53 9.12 6.15
CA ILE A 94 -13.64 8.55 7.50
C ILE A 94 -13.72 9.73 8.48
N GLU A 95 -14.80 9.78 9.27
CA GLU A 95 -15.06 10.90 10.17
C GLU A 95 -14.12 10.92 11.37
N ASP A 96 -13.85 9.75 11.92
CA ASP A 96 -13.03 9.57 13.12
C ASP A 96 -11.80 8.71 12.80
N GLU A 97 -10.60 9.25 13.08
CA GLU A 97 -9.33 8.55 12.86
C GLU A 97 -9.19 7.28 13.70
N GLU A 98 -9.89 7.18 14.82
CA GLU A 98 -9.93 5.96 15.65
C GLU A 98 -10.57 4.78 14.90
N ASN A 99 -11.35 5.04 13.86
CA ASN A 99 -11.89 4.03 12.97
C ASN A 99 -10.89 3.48 11.94
N ILE A 100 -9.63 3.92 11.98
CA ILE A 100 -8.53 3.41 11.16
C ILE A 100 -7.67 2.49 12.01
N GLY A 101 -7.75 1.19 11.78
CA GLY A 101 -6.93 0.18 12.45
C GLY A 101 -5.54 0.03 11.85
N ASP A 102 -4.69 -0.69 12.57
CA ASP A 102 -3.29 -0.94 12.18
C ASP A 102 -3.14 -2.31 11.54
N ILE A 103 -2.30 -2.38 10.50
CA ILE A 103 -1.75 -3.60 9.92
C ILE A 103 -0.24 -3.61 10.19
N ASP A 104 0.33 -4.77 10.47
CA ASP A 104 1.77 -4.93 10.67
C ASP A 104 2.56 -4.44 9.44
N ILE A 105 3.64 -3.71 9.69
CA ILE A 105 4.48 -3.06 8.65
C ILE A 105 5.02 -4.05 7.61
N SER A 106 5.16 -5.32 7.96
CA SER A 106 5.61 -6.38 7.06
C SER A 106 4.69 -6.59 5.85
N TRP A 107 3.43 -6.18 5.93
CA TRP A 107 2.46 -6.27 4.83
C TRP A 107 2.50 -5.11 3.84
N ASN A 108 3.20 -4.03 4.18
CA ASN A 108 3.44 -2.91 3.27
C ASN A 108 4.87 -2.40 3.46
N PHE A 109 5.83 -3.29 3.22
CA PHE A 109 7.25 -2.99 3.42
C PHE A 109 7.78 -2.14 2.27
N LEU A 110 8.07 -0.87 2.55
CA LEU A 110 8.59 0.08 1.57
C LEU A 110 10.07 -0.22 1.29
N VAL A 111 10.35 -0.75 0.12
CA VAL A 111 11.65 -1.33 -0.27
C VAL A 111 12.84 -0.38 -0.07
N ASP A 112 12.67 0.90 -0.32
CA ASP A 112 13.75 1.88 -0.26
C ASP A 112 13.78 2.67 1.06
N TYR A 113 12.87 2.37 2.00
CA TYR A 113 12.69 3.15 3.23
C TYR A 113 12.71 2.33 4.49
N ASN A 114 12.04 1.17 4.50
CA ASN A 114 11.99 0.36 5.69
C ASN A 114 13.29 -0.43 5.86
N ASN A 115 13.72 -0.56 7.10
CA ASN A 115 14.84 -1.42 7.44
C ASN A 115 14.33 -2.84 7.73
N SER A 116 14.95 -3.85 7.11
CA SER A 116 14.59 -5.26 7.34
C SER A 116 14.76 -5.71 8.80
N SER A 117 15.55 -5.01 9.60
CA SER A 117 15.66 -5.27 11.04
C SER A 117 14.40 -4.89 11.83
N GLU A 118 13.50 -4.08 11.26
CA GLU A 118 12.24 -3.67 11.88
C GLU A 118 11.16 -4.75 11.79
N VAL A 119 11.35 -5.76 10.95
CA VAL A 119 10.38 -6.82 10.72
C VAL A 119 11.04 -8.20 10.83
N ARG A 120 10.36 -9.13 11.47
CA ARG A 120 10.82 -10.52 11.56
C ARG A 120 10.80 -11.21 10.20
N LYS A 121 9.84 -10.89 9.36
CA LYS A 121 9.61 -11.48 8.04
C LYS A 121 8.86 -10.47 7.18
N ILE A 122 9.30 -10.24 5.95
CA ILE A 122 8.59 -9.39 5.01
C ILE A 122 7.49 -10.22 4.34
N ASN A 123 6.24 -9.77 4.45
CA ASN A 123 5.08 -10.44 3.89
C ASN A 123 4.68 -9.88 2.52
N ASN A 124 4.95 -8.60 2.27
CA ASN A 124 4.64 -7.94 0.99
C ASN A 124 5.64 -6.80 0.74
N LEU A 125 6.30 -6.82 -0.41
CA LEU A 125 7.24 -5.79 -0.85
C LEU A 125 6.50 -4.71 -1.64
N HIS A 126 6.83 -3.44 -1.40
CA HIS A 126 6.25 -2.30 -2.09
C HIS A 126 7.33 -1.36 -2.64
N TRP A 127 7.36 -1.18 -3.97
CA TRP A 127 8.31 -0.29 -4.66
C TRP A 127 7.70 1.09 -4.91
N THR A 128 7.39 1.83 -3.86
CA THR A 128 6.67 3.12 -3.92
C THR A 128 7.38 4.22 -4.75
N GLU A 129 8.68 4.10 -5.02
CA GLU A 129 9.43 5.00 -5.90
C GLU A 129 9.71 4.44 -7.29
N GLY A 130 9.08 3.34 -7.63
CA GLY A 130 9.24 2.60 -8.88
C GLY A 130 10.12 1.37 -8.74
N GLY A 131 9.74 0.30 -9.43
CA GLY A 131 10.37 -1.00 -9.33
C GLY A 131 11.32 -1.36 -10.46
N PRO A 132 11.90 -2.57 -10.43
CA PRO A 132 12.92 -3.02 -11.39
C PRO A 132 12.39 -3.25 -12.81
N TRP A 133 11.10 -3.04 -13.05
CA TRP A 133 10.48 -3.06 -14.38
C TRP A 133 10.77 -1.83 -15.24
N PHE A 134 11.25 -0.73 -14.65
CA PHE A 134 11.64 0.46 -15.40
C PHE A 134 13.09 0.33 -15.93
N LYS A 135 13.29 0.47 -17.26
CA LYS A 135 14.61 0.34 -17.90
C LYS A 135 15.60 1.41 -17.46
N ASP A 136 15.11 2.63 -17.26
CA ASP A 136 15.93 3.81 -16.91
C ASP A 136 16.03 4.03 -15.40
N LYS A 137 15.80 2.98 -14.63
CA LYS A 137 15.84 3.07 -13.18
C LYS A 137 17.27 3.42 -12.72
N LYS A 138 17.53 4.68 -12.40
CA LYS A 138 18.74 5.14 -11.67
C LYS A 138 18.71 4.71 -10.19
N ILE A 139 17.67 4.04 -9.78
CA ILE A 139 17.46 3.57 -8.41
C ILE A 139 18.36 2.36 -8.21
N LYS A 140 19.06 2.36 -7.11
CA LYS A 140 19.94 1.28 -6.68
C LYS A 140 19.22 -0.06 -6.81
N ASN A 141 19.86 -1.05 -7.42
CA ASN A 141 19.40 -2.42 -7.35
C ASN A 141 19.28 -2.80 -5.88
N THR A 142 18.05 -2.85 -5.38
CA THR A 142 17.83 -3.26 -4.00
C THR A 142 18.02 -4.77 -3.90
N ILE A 143 18.36 -5.25 -2.72
CA ILE A 143 18.42 -6.70 -2.45
C ILE A 143 17.06 -7.38 -2.68
N TYR A 144 15.99 -6.59 -2.81
CA TYR A 144 14.61 -7.03 -3.01
C TYR A 144 14.23 -7.19 -4.50
N ASP A 145 14.92 -6.52 -5.42
CA ASP A 145 14.63 -6.58 -6.87
C ASP A 145 14.69 -8.02 -7.42
N LYS A 146 15.57 -8.87 -6.85
CA LYS A 146 15.67 -10.30 -7.19
C LYS A 146 14.34 -11.06 -7.01
N TYR A 147 13.52 -10.69 -6.03
CA TYR A 147 12.22 -11.34 -5.80
C TYR A 147 11.23 -11.04 -6.92
N TRP A 148 11.24 -9.79 -7.43
CA TRP A 148 10.43 -9.42 -8.58
C TRP A 148 10.86 -10.15 -9.86
N PHE A 149 12.18 -10.20 -10.14
CA PHE A 149 12.68 -10.92 -11.31
C PHE A 149 12.35 -12.40 -11.24
N LYS A 150 12.48 -13.02 -10.05
CA LYS A 150 12.09 -14.41 -9.85
C LYS A 150 10.58 -14.60 -10.11
N ALA A 151 9.72 -13.79 -9.50
CA ALA A 151 8.27 -13.89 -9.68
C ALA A 151 7.86 -13.71 -11.15
N LYS A 152 8.52 -12.76 -11.86
CA LYS A 152 8.33 -12.60 -13.30
C LYS A 152 8.71 -13.85 -14.07
N GLN A 153 9.88 -14.45 -13.79
CA GLN A 153 10.32 -15.67 -14.42
C GLN A 153 9.33 -16.81 -14.18
N ASP A 154 8.91 -17.01 -12.93
CA ASP A 154 7.96 -18.06 -12.55
C ASP A 154 6.60 -17.90 -13.27
N ALA A 155 6.12 -16.65 -13.43
CA ALA A 155 4.85 -16.37 -14.11
C ALA A 155 4.86 -16.64 -15.62
N PHE A 156 6.02 -16.59 -16.26
CA PHE A 156 6.14 -16.80 -17.73
C PHE A 156 6.74 -18.16 -18.10
N GLN A 157 6.93 -19.06 -17.14
CA GLN A 157 7.36 -20.44 -17.38
C GLN A 157 6.22 -21.44 -17.58
N ILE A 158 4.98 -20.93 -17.87
CA ILE A 158 3.80 -21.75 -18.17
C ILE A 158 3.77 -22.11 -19.66
#